data_852ebf7ebc96d6ca7395d9008337571c
#
_entry.id   852ebf7ebc96d6ca7395d9008337571c
#
_cell.length_a   1.000
_cell.length_b   1.000
_cell.length_c   1.000
_cell.angle_alpha   90.00
_cell.angle_beta   90.00
_cell.angle_gamma   90.00
#
_symmetry.space_group_name_H-M   'P 1'
#
loop_
_entity.id
_entity.type
_entity.pdbx_description
1 polymer ?
#
loop_
_entity_poly.entity_id
_entity_poly.type
_entity_poly.pdbx_seq_one_letter_code
_entity_poly.pdbx_strand_id
1 'polypeptide(L)'
;MFTAVRVIASDLATNPIEYSDKRISVLLNKAPNDHMTAWGFKFALAANMLLNGNSFARVTKNPSGQVTGFELVPNSQMVVKQDDTTGIISYEYTPDSGRSQRLNASEVLHFKCFTQDGYKGLSPLYSLRDEVGVQKSGHALLKGFFNTGVQGLSLIHI
;
A
#
# COMPACT_ATOMS: atom_id res chain seq x y z
N MET A 1 15.45 2.23 -0.28
CA MET A 1 14.03 1.86 -0.18
C MET A 1 13.17 2.51 -1.27
N PHE A 2 13.07 3.82 -1.37
CA PHE A 2 12.26 4.49 -2.40
C PHE A 2 12.64 4.13 -3.84
N THR A 3 13.92 3.94 -4.15
CA THR A 3 14.37 3.57 -5.49
C THR A 3 13.79 2.22 -5.93
N ALA A 4 13.82 1.20 -5.07
CA ALA A 4 13.27 -0.12 -5.39
C ALA A 4 11.75 -0.06 -5.62
N VAL A 5 11.01 0.62 -4.72
CA VAL A 5 9.56 0.82 -4.88
C VAL A 5 9.24 1.54 -6.18
N ARG A 6 10.01 2.59 -6.51
CA ARG A 6 9.82 3.34 -7.76
C ARG A 6 10.03 2.48 -8.99
N VAL A 7 11.09 1.68 -9.02
CA VAL A 7 11.39 0.80 -10.17
C VAL A 7 10.25 -0.20 -10.36
N ILE A 8 9.90 -0.95 -9.31
CA ILE A 8 8.84 -1.97 -9.39
C ILE A 8 7.49 -1.34 -9.75
N ALA A 9 7.13 -0.22 -9.12
CA ALA A 9 5.88 0.47 -9.41
C ALA A 9 5.82 1.03 -10.83
N SER A 10 6.97 1.50 -11.38
CA SER A 10 7.06 1.97 -12.77
C SER A 10 6.86 0.81 -13.75
N ASP A 11 7.50 -0.32 -13.50
CA ASP A 11 7.35 -1.50 -14.36
C ASP A 11 5.90 -2.00 -14.36
N LEU A 12 5.26 -2.11 -13.19
CA LEU A 12 3.86 -2.47 -13.08
C LEU A 12 2.94 -1.47 -13.79
N ALA A 13 3.21 -0.17 -13.67
CA ALA A 13 2.40 0.89 -14.28
C ALA A 13 2.50 0.91 -15.81
N THR A 14 3.60 0.43 -16.37
CA THR A 14 3.82 0.39 -17.82
C THR A 14 3.02 -0.74 -18.47
N ASN A 15 2.76 -1.82 -17.75
CA ASN A 15 1.99 -2.95 -18.28
C ASN A 15 0.49 -2.64 -18.33
N PRO A 16 -0.21 -3.08 -19.39
CA PRO A 16 -1.67 -2.95 -19.46
C PRO A 16 -2.34 -3.88 -18.45
N ILE A 17 -3.48 -3.43 -17.92
CA ILE A 17 -4.38 -4.27 -17.11
C ILE A 17 -5.42 -4.84 -18.05
N GLU A 18 -5.45 -6.16 -18.23
CA GLU A 18 -6.46 -6.85 -19.01
C GLU A 18 -7.64 -7.23 -18.12
N TYR A 19 -8.83 -6.96 -18.61
CA TYR A 19 -10.07 -7.34 -17.96
C TYR A 19 -11.08 -7.82 -19.02
N SER A 20 -11.96 -8.74 -18.67
CA SER A 20 -12.93 -9.35 -19.60
C SER A 20 -13.89 -8.32 -20.22
N ASP A 21 -14.31 -7.29 -19.46
CA ASP A 21 -15.05 -6.15 -20.02
C ASP A 21 -14.07 -5.12 -20.61
N LYS A 22 -14.12 -4.99 -21.95
CA LYS A 22 -13.26 -4.06 -22.70
C LYS A 22 -13.40 -2.60 -22.25
N ARG A 23 -14.58 -2.19 -21.78
CA ARG A 23 -14.80 -0.80 -21.28
C ARG A 23 -14.03 -0.56 -20.01
N ILE A 24 -14.07 -1.49 -19.08
CA ILE A 24 -13.29 -1.42 -17.83
C ILE A 24 -11.78 -1.44 -18.13
N SER A 25 -11.36 -2.30 -19.06
CA SER A 25 -9.97 -2.35 -19.51
C SER A 25 -9.52 -1.01 -20.11
N VAL A 26 -10.36 -0.36 -20.91
CA VAL A 26 -10.10 0.97 -21.47
C VAL A 26 -10.01 2.03 -20.38
N LEU A 27 -10.92 2.05 -19.41
CA LEU A 27 -10.87 2.98 -18.28
C LEU A 27 -9.55 2.83 -17.50
N LEU A 28 -9.18 1.61 -17.12
CA LEU A 28 -7.96 1.34 -16.36
C LEU A 28 -6.67 1.72 -17.10
N ASN A 29 -6.66 1.64 -18.45
CA ASN A 29 -5.45 1.85 -19.24
C ASN A 29 -5.37 3.20 -19.96
N LYS A 30 -6.47 3.98 -19.99
CA LYS A 30 -6.46 5.30 -20.65
C LYS A 30 -6.83 6.43 -19.70
N ALA A 31 -7.98 6.36 -19.03
CA ALA A 31 -8.50 7.44 -18.19
C ALA A 31 -9.27 6.85 -17.01
N PRO A 32 -8.59 6.45 -15.92
CA PRO A 32 -9.25 5.86 -14.74
C PRO A 32 -10.13 6.88 -14.01
N ASN A 33 -9.77 8.16 -14.06
CA ASN A 33 -10.54 9.29 -13.53
C ASN A 33 -10.10 10.61 -14.20
N ASP A 34 -10.76 11.70 -13.85
CA ASP A 34 -10.51 13.03 -14.44
C ASP A 34 -9.22 13.71 -13.95
N HIS A 35 -8.58 13.15 -12.91
CA HIS A 35 -7.46 13.81 -12.21
C HIS A 35 -6.12 13.11 -12.44
N MET A 36 -6.11 11.86 -12.88
CA MET A 36 -4.91 11.05 -13.00
C MET A 36 -4.80 10.39 -14.37
N THR A 37 -3.59 10.37 -14.91
CA THR A 37 -3.28 9.52 -16.06
C THR A 37 -3.36 8.04 -15.65
N ALA A 38 -3.62 7.15 -16.60
CA ALA A 38 -3.64 5.71 -16.33
C ALA A 38 -2.31 5.19 -15.76
N TRP A 39 -1.19 5.71 -16.26
CA TRP A 39 0.12 5.37 -15.73
C TRP A 39 0.28 5.86 -14.27
N GLY A 40 -0.06 7.11 -13.99
CA GLY A 40 0.01 7.68 -12.64
C GLY A 40 -0.87 6.95 -11.63
N PHE A 41 -2.09 6.57 -12.04
CA PHE A 41 -3.02 5.79 -11.24
C PHE A 41 -2.46 4.40 -10.91
N LYS A 42 -1.98 3.66 -11.92
CA LYS A 42 -1.37 2.34 -11.73
C LYS A 42 -0.10 2.41 -10.88
N PHE A 43 0.74 3.42 -11.11
CA PHE A 43 1.94 3.67 -10.32
C PHE A 43 1.59 3.92 -8.85
N ALA A 44 0.62 4.77 -8.57
CA ALA A 44 0.19 5.07 -7.20
C ALA A 44 -0.40 3.85 -6.50
N LEU A 45 -1.21 3.04 -7.20
CA LEU A 45 -1.72 1.77 -6.68
C LEU A 45 -0.58 0.82 -6.31
N ALA A 46 0.37 0.62 -7.22
CA ALA A 46 1.52 -0.28 -7.00
C ALA A 46 2.41 0.22 -5.86
N ALA A 47 2.72 1.51 -5.84
CA ALA A 47 3.55 2.12 -4.79
C ALA A 47 2.89 2.00 -3.41
N ASN A 48 1.58 2.31 -3.30
CA ASN A 48 0.84 2.14 -2.04
C ASN A 48 0.80 0.68 -1.59
N MET A 49 0.58 -0.25 -2.51
CA MET A 49 0.58 -1.68 -2.22
C MET A 49 1.94 -2.15 -1.68
N LEU A 50 3.04 -1.71 -2.29
CA LEU A 50 4.40 -2.07 -1.86
C LEU A 50 4.76 -1.43 -0.51
N LEU A 51 4.36 -0.18 -0.28
CA LEU A 51 4.68 0.53 0.96
C LEU A 51 3.83 0.09 2.14
N ASN A 52 2.53 -0.11 1.92
CA ASN A 52 1.55 -0.35 2.99
C ASN A 52 0.99 -1.78 3.01
N GLY A 53 1.38 -2.61 2.03
CA GLY A 53 0.81 -3.95 1.84
C GLY A 53 -0.55 -3.95 1.14
N ASN A 54 -1.27 -2.85 1.18
CA ASN A 54 -2.60 -2.68 0.60
C ASN A 54 -2.66 -1.42 -0.25
N SER A 55 -3.51 -1.43 -1.25
CA SER A 55 -3.87 -0.25 -2.01
C SER A 55 -5.33 -0.35 -2.44
N PHE A 56 -6.04 0.77 -2.42
CA PHE A 56 -7.48 0.79 -2.64
C PHE A 56 -7.84 1.78 -3.74
N ALA A 57 -8.80 1.38 -4.59
CA ALA A 57 -9.49 2.31 -5.46
C ALA A 57 -10.99 2.09 -5.36
N ARG A 58 -11.73 3.18 -5.22
CA ARG A 58 -13.19 3.16 -5.22
C ARG A 58 -13.70 3.12 -6.67
N VAL A 59 -14.68 2.28 -6.91
CA VAL A 59 -15.36 2.16 -8.20
C VAL A 59 -16.46 3.22 -8.25
N THR A 60 -16.37 4.16 -9.19
CA THR A 60 -17.43 5.13 -9.45
C THR A 60 -18.40 4.61 -10.49
N LYS A 61 -19.69 4.79 -10.24
CA LYS A 61 -20.76 4.30 -11.11
C LYS A 61 -21.75 5.44 -11.42
N ASN A 62 -22.32 5.41 -12.62
CA ASN A 62 -23.43 6.27 -12.96
C ASN A 62 -24.75 5.77 -12.32
N PRO A 63 -25.85 6.55 -12.37
CA PRO A 63 -27.15 6.12 -11.84
C PRO A 63 -27.71 4.82 -12.46
N SER A 64 -27.24 4.46 -13.64
CA SER A 64 -27.59 3.19 -14.32
C SER A 64 -26.72 2.00 -13.84
N GLY A 65 -25.83 2.19 -12.88
CA GLY A 65 -24.97 1.15 -12.33
C GLY A 65 -23.73 0.83 -13.17
N GLN A 66 -23.48 1.54 -14.26
CA GLN A 66 -22.30 1.32 -15.10
C GLN A 66 -21.07 1.99 -14.46
N VAL A 67 -19.93 1.31 -14.50
CA VAL A 67 -18.66 1.84 -14.04
C VAL A 67 -18.23 3.00 -14.95
N THR A 68 -17.96 4.13 -14.35
CA THR A 68 -17.51 5.37 -15.00
C THR A 68 -16.06 5.70 -14.72
N GLY A 69 -15.49 5.16 -13.64
CA GLY A 69 -14.09 5.42 -13.30
C GLY A 69 -13.65 4.75 -12.01
N PHE A 70 -12.43 5.06 -11.62
CA PHE A 70 -11.76 4.55 -10.43
C PHE A 70 -11.05 5.67 -9.70
N GLU A 71 -11.36 5.87 -8.43
CA GLU A 71 -10.73 6.87 -7.58
C GLU A 71 -9.75 6.21 -6.62
N LEU A 72 -8.50 6.68 -6.62
CA LEU A 72 -7.52 6.22 -5.64
C LEU A 72 -7.93 6.67 -4.24
N VAL A 73 -7.95 5.73 -3.29
CA VAL A 73 -8.29 6.02 -1.89
C VAL A 73 -7.03 5.86 -1.04
N PRO A 74 -6.67 6.88 -0.25
CA PRO A 74 -5.59 6.77 0.72
C PRO A 74 -5.83 5.63 1.72
N ASN A 75 -4.78 4.89 2.08
CA ASN A 75 -4.88 3.78 3.02
C ASN A 75 -5.39 4.20 4.41
N SER A 76 -5.11 5.44 4.81
CA SER A 76 -5.61 6.02 6.07
C SER A 76 -7.12 6.20 6.12
N GLN A 77 -7.77 6.27 4.96
CA GLN A 77 -9.21 6.47 4.82
C GLN A 77 -9.99 5.16 4.62
N MET A 78 -9.30 4.03 4.52
CA MET A 78 -9.93 2.74 4.23
C MET A 78 -9.62 1.71 5.30
N VAL A 79 -10.66 1.10 5.88
CA VAL A 79 -10.55 -0.01 6.82
C VAL A 79 -11.22 -1.24 6.22
N VAL A 80 -10.48 -2.35 6.17
CA VAL A 80 -11.01 -3.65 5.73
C VAL A 80 -11.56 -4.37 6.95
N LYS A 81 -12.82 -4.80 6.89
CA LYS A 81 -13.51 -5.57 7.91
C LYS A 81 -13.98 -6.89 7.33
N GLN A 82 -13.79 -7.97 8.08
CA GLN A 82 -14.39 -9.25 7.82
C GLN A 82 -15.45 -9.51 8.89
N ASP A 83 -16.60 -9.97 8.48
CA ASP A 83 -17.64 -10.41 9.39
C ASP A 83 -17.27 -11.78 9.95
N ASP A 84 -17.18 -11.90 11.27
CA ASP A 84 -16.73 -13.12 11.94
C ASP A 84 -17.69 -14.30 11.75
N THR A 85 -18.96 -14.03 11.46
CA THR A 85 -19.99 -15.06 11.31
C THR A 85 -20.12 -15.52 9.86
N THR A 86 -20.12 -14.58 8.93
CA THR A 86 -20.38 -14.85 7.50
C THR A 86 -19.11 -14.91 6.66
N GLY A 87 -17.98 -14.43 7.19
CA GLY A 87 -16.73 -14.30 6.45
C GLY A 87 -16.75 -13.21 5.36
N ILE A 88 -17.85 -12.46 5.24
CA ILE A 88 -18.01 -11.44 4.19
C ILE A 88 -17.09 -10.26 4.46
N ILE A 89 -16.32 -9.89 3.42
CA ILE A 89 -15.43 -8.73 3.48
C ILE A 89 -16.22 -7.46 3.13
N SER A 90 -16.10 -6.45 3.97
CA SER A 90 -16.63 -5.11 3.74
C SER A 90 -15.55 -4.06 4.00
N TYR A 91 -15.75 -2.88 3.45
CA TYR A 91 -14.81 -1.77 3.54
C TYR A 91 -15.49 -0.61 4.23
N GLU A 92 -14.81 0.03 5.15
CA GLU A 92 -15.26 1.28 5.75
C GLU A 92 -14.39 2.40 5.21
N TYR A 93 -15.00 3.28 4.45
CA TYR A 93 -14.37 4.45 3.85
C TYR A 93 -14.72 5.69 4.66
N THR A 94 -13.71 6.40 5.15
CA THR A 94 -13.86 7.65 5.90
C THR A 94 -13.13 8.77 5.17
N PRO A 95 -13.83 9.60 4.38
CA PRO A 95 -13.23 10.75 3.71
C PRO A 95 -12.81 11.83 4.72
N ASP A 96 -11.86 12.70 4.34
CA ASP A 96 -11.36 13.79 5.21
C ASP A 96 -12.46 14.75 5.65
N SER A 97 -13.47 14.97 4.80
CA SER A 97 -14.62 15.79 5.08
C SER A 97 -15.91 14.99 4.88
N GLY A 98 -16.31 14.22 5.89
CA GLY A 98 -17.56 13.47 5.75
C GLY A 98 -17.74 12.35 6.76
N ARG A 99 -18.89 11.69 6.64
CA ARG A 99 -19.22 10.55 7.47
C ARG A 99 -18.62 9.28 6.89
N SER A 100 -18.22 8.37 7.76
CA SER A 100 -17.82 7.02 7.39
C SER A 100 -18.94 6.31 6.59
N GLN A 101 -18.56 5.67 5.51
CA GLN A 101 -19.46 4.93 4.61
C GLN A 101 -19.01 3.47 4.53
N ARG A 102 -19.96 2.55 4.60
CA ARG A 102 -19.68 1.14 4.37
C ARG A 102 -19.82 0.84 2.87
N LEU A 103 -18.76 0.29 2.29
CA LEU A 103 -18.69 -0.12 0.90
C LEU A 103 -18.64 -1.65 0.81
N ASN A 104 -19.26 -2.20 -0.22
CA ASN A 104 -19.20 -3.61 -0.53
C ASN A 104 -17.96 -3.95 -1.36
N ALA A 105 -17.61 -5.22 -1.45
CA ALA A 105 -16.46 -5.67 -2.25
C ALA A 105 -16.56 -5.30 -3.74
N SER A 106 -17.76 -5.15 -4.29
CA SER A 106 -17.99 -4.72 -5.68
C SER A 106 -17.78 -3.22 -5.93
N GLU A 107 -17.55 -2.44 -4.88
CA GLU A 107 -17.36 -1.00 -4.93
C GLU A 107 -15.92 -0.58 -4.69
N VAL A 108 -15.05 -1.55 -4.40
CA VAL A 108 -13.64 -1.31 -4.08
C VAL A 108 -12.75 -2.27 -4.85
N LEU A 109 -11.78 -1.73 -5.58
CA LEU A 109 -10.63 -2.51 -6.05
C LEU A 109 -9.61 -2.53 -4.93
N HIS A 110 -9.33 -3.71 -4.38
CA HIS A 110 -8.37 -3.91 -3.32
C HIS A 110 -7.17 -4.71 -3.84
N PHE A 111 -6.03 -4.05 -3.94
CA PHE A 111 -4.75 -4.65 -4.31
C PHE A 111 -3.99 -5.00 -3.04
N LYS A 112 -3.60 -6.26 -2.92
CA LYS A 112 -2.86 -6.79 -1.78
C LYS A 112 -1.48 -7.27 -2.24
N CYS A 113 -0.45 -6.97 -1.48
CA CYS A 113 0.88 -7.52 -1.75
C CYS A 113 0.93 -8.96 -1.25
N PHE A 114 1.43 -9.19 -0.07
CA PHE A 114 1.45 -10.50 0.58
C PHE A 114 0.30 -10.59 1.58
N THR A 115 -0.41 -11.71 1.63
CA THR A 115 -1.50 -11.89 2.59
C THR A 115 -1.38 -13.22 3.32
N GLN A 116 -1.61 -13.21 4.63
CA GLN A 116 -1.67 -14.42 5.47
C GLN A 116 -3.11 -14.82 5.77
N ASP A 117 -4.01 -13.87 5.83
CA ASP A 117 -5.42 -14.05 6.19
C ASP A 117 -6.37 -14.03 4.98
N GLY A 118 -5.84 -13.72 3.78
CA GLY A 118 -6.60 -13.63 2.53
C GLY A 118 -7.33 -12.29 2.32
N TYR A 119 -7.53 -11.45 3.36
CA TYR A 119 -8.29 -10.21 3.23
C TYR A 119 -7.48 -8.93 3.48
N LYS A 120 -6.34 -9.00 4.18
CA LYS A 120 -5.41 -7.89 4.34
C LYS A 120 -4.05 -8.23 3.74
N GLY A 121 -3.43 -7.25 3.12
CA GLY A 121 -2.07 -7.34 2.63
C GLY A 121 -1.07 -6.88 3.70
N LEU A 122 0.08 -7.54 3.74
CA LEU A 122 1.23 -7.14 4.54
C LEU A 122 2.24 -6.44 3.65
N SER A 123 2.80 -5.34 4.14
CA SER A 123 3.88 -4.67 3.44
C SER A 123 5.14 -5.55 3.44
N PRO A 124 5.81 -5.74 2.29
CA PRO A 124 7.11 -6.39 2.26
C PRO A 124 8.17 -5.63 3.09
N LEU A 125 7.93 -4.38 3.40
CA LEU A 125 8.80 -3.59 4.28
C LEU A 125 8.67 -3.99 5.76
N TYR A 126 7.64 -4.74 6.11
CA TYR A 126 7.44 -5.23 7.48
C TYR A 126 8.60 -6.13 7.92
N SER A 127 9.05 -7.03 7.05
CA SER A 127 10.20 -7.89 7.33
C SER A 127 11.53 -7.13 7.40
N LEU A 128 11.64 -5.97 6.75
CA LEU A 128 12.84 -5.13 6.79
C LEU A 128 12.89 -4.21 8.01
N ARG A 129 11.79 -4.08 8.74
CA ARG A 129 11.68 -3.18 9.89
C ARG A 129 12.70 -3.50 10.98
N ASP A 130 12.86 -4.78 11.28
CA ASP A 130 13.75 -5.25 12.33
C ASP A 130 15.22 -5.11 11.89
N GLU A 131 15.53 -5.41 10.63
CA GLU A 131 16.88 -5.24 10.08
C GLU A 131 17.31 -3.76 10.06
N VAL A 132 16.40 -2.85 9.67
CA VAL A 132 16.65 -1.41 9.72
C VAL A 132 16.81 -0.92 11.17
N GLY A 133 16.08 -1.50 12.11
CA GLY A 133 16.22 -1.24 13.55
C GLY A 133 17.60 -1.64 14.07
N VAL A 134 18.06 -2.84 13.71
CA VAL A 134 19.39 -3.35 14.06
C VAL A 134 20.51 -2.50 13.45
N GLN A 135 20.39 -2.10 12.18
CA GLN A 135 21.37 -1.22 11.54
C GLN A 135 21.45 0.15 12.22
N LYS A 136 20.31 0.76 12.59
CA LYS A 136 20.31 2.04 13.32
C LYS A 136 20.99 1.92 14.70
N SER A 137 20.70 0.85 15.40
CA SER A 137 21.33 0.57 16.71
C SER A 137 22.83 0.30 16.57
N GLY A 138 23.24 -0.46 15.55
CA GLY A 138 24.63 -0.69 15.22
C GLY A 138 25.39 0.58 14.87
N HIS A 139 24.79 1.44 14.03
CA HIS A 139 25.35 2.76 13.72
C HIS A 139 25.46 3.68 14.95
N ALA A 140 24.47 3.68 15.84
CA ALA A 140 24.51 4.45 17.09
C ALA A 140 25.61 3.97 18.02
N LEU A 141 25.80 2.65 18.14
CA LEU A 141 26.90 2.02 18.87
C LEU A 141 28.27 2.40 18.29
N LEU A 142 28.47 2.23 16.98
CA LEU A 142 29.70 2.61 16.30
C LEU A 142 29.99 4.10 16.46
N LYS A 143 28.99 4.96 16.31
CA LYS A 143 29.14 6.41 16.54
C LYS A 143 29.50 6.74 17.98
N GLY A 144 28.94 6.02 18.95
CA GLY A 144 29.32 6.08 20.35
C GLY A 144 30.80 5.71 20.56
N PHE A 145 31.24 4.59 20.00
CA PHE A 145 32.63 4.15 20.06
C PHE A 145 33.60 5.16 19.44
N PHE A 146 33.28 5.75 18.30
CA PHE A 146 34.14 6.76 17.66
C PHE A 146 34.14 8.11 18.37
N ASN A 147 33.06 8.49 19.04
CA ASN A 147 32.97 9.77 19.73
C ASN A 147 33.57 9.72 21.16
N THR A 148 33.47 8.60 21.86
CA THR A 148 33.97 8.47 23.24
C THR A 148 35.36 7.87 23.32
N GLY A 149 35.93 7.41 22.18
CA GLY A 149 37.17 6.63 22.18
C GLY A 149 36.94 5.25 22.83
N VAL A 150 37.76 4.28 22.47
CA VAL A 150 37.83 3.01 23.19
C VAL A 150 38.42 3.32 24.56
N GLN A 151 37.58 3.51 25.55
CA GLN A 151 38.06 3.47 26.94
C GLN A 151 38.53 2.04 27.15
N GLY A 152 39.86 1.90 27.20
CA GLY A 152 40.49 0.61 27.39
C GLY A 152 39.92 -0.05 28.64
N LEU A 153 39.55 -1.31 28.47
CA LEU A 153 39.24 -2.19 29.58
C LEU A 153 40.36 -2.09 30.59
N SER A 154 40.04 -1.48 31.71
CA SER A 154 40.92 -1.45 32.86
C SER A 154 41.25 -2.89 33.25
N LEU A 155 42.49 -3.28 33.06
CA LEU A 155 43.01 -4.55 33.55
C LEU A 155 42.80 -4.61 35.05
N ILE A 156 42.00 -5.56 35.50
CA ILE A 156 41.91 -5.92 36.92
C ILE A 156 43.28 -6.41 37.33
N HIS A 157 44.00 -5.62 38.13
CA HIS A 157 45.14 -6.08 38.86
C HIS A 157 44.63 -6.99 39.99
N ILE A 158 45.07 -8.23 39.96
CA ILE A 158 45.00 -9.18 41.07
C ILE A 158 46.14 -8.82 42.04
#